data_9d5508063914ec6b07b3de158d736d10
#
_entry.id   9d5508063914ec6b07b3de158d736d10
#
_cell.length_a   1.000
_cell.length_b   1.000
_cell.length_c   1.000
_cell.angle_alpha   90.00
_cell.angle_beta   90.00
_cell.angle_gamma   90.00
#
_symmetry.space_group_name_H-M   'P 1'
#
loop_
_entity.id
_entity.type
_entity.pdbx_description
1 polymer ?
#
loop_
_entity_poly.entity_id
_entity_poly.type
_entity_poly.pdbx_seq_one_letter_code
_entity_poly.pdbx_strand_id
1 'polypeptide(L)'
;MIDISLFVLMLLGALLALAVYLPLRAGQLSLATPGFYTIGGTVAALLSTKLPGLGGSDTVYPLTSLLLEMIVAVAIAGLLAFLIGKPVLKLRGIYLAIATIALVEILRVVLLSSPWFGAAVGIFAIPQPFEGPEGYLIAYGLLLAIVAWACARLERKPLGMAMAAIRDDELAARCMGVSTDQVKLIAFVLSAIVAAAAGVLAAHYFNSWNARQANFDASITTLA
;
A
#
# COMPACT_ATOMS: atom_id res chain seq x y z
N MET A 1 18.36 -5.90 -24.94
CA MET A 1 17.49 -4.72 -24.70
C MET A 1 16.99 -4.83 -23.27
N ILE A 2 17.21 -3.82 -22.45
CA ILE A 2 16.68 -3.83 -21.10
C ILE A 2 15.21 -3.44 -21.25
N ASP A 3 14.31 -4.33 -20.90
CA ASP A 3 12.88 -4.11 -21.08
C ASP A 3 12.37 -3.04 -20.12
N ILE A 4 11.70 -2.01 -20.63
CA ILE A 4 11.09 -0.93 -19.84
C ILE A 4 10.18 -1.50 -18.75
N SER A 5 9.52 -2.62 -19.01
CA SER A 5 8.70 -3.36 -18.06
C SER A 5 9.47 -3.76 -16.78
N LEU A 6 10.74 -4.10 -16.90
CA LEU A 6 11.58 -4.43 -15.75
C LEU A 6 11.81 -3.22 -14.85
N PHE A 7 12.03 -2.02 -15.44
CA PHE A 7 12.15 -0.79 -14.65
C PHE A 7 10.85 -0.43 -13.92
N VAL A 8 9.69 -0.65 -14.55
CA VAL A 8 8.38 -0.43 -13.90
C VAL A 8 8.25 -1.34 -12.67
N LEU A 9 8.61 -2.62 -12.79
CA LEU A 9 8.57 -3.56 -11.66
C LEU A 9 9.58 -3.19 -10.56
N MET A 10 10.77 -2.69 -10.93
CA MET A 10 11.75 -2.19 -9.96
C MET A 10 11.21 -0.98 -9.18
N LEU A 11 10.55 -0.03 -9.85
CA LEU A 11 9.92 1.12 -9.21
C LEU A 11 8.76 0.72 -8.28
N LEU A 12 7.96 -0.27 -8.69
CA LEU A 12 6.94 -0.87 -7.83
C LEU A 12 7.56 -1.48 -6.57
N GLY A 13 8.63 -2.27 -6.72
CA GLY A 13 9.37 -2.84 -5.58
C GLY A 13 9.93 -1.76 -4.65
N ALA A 14 10.50 -0.69 -5.20
CA ALA A 14 11.01 0.44 -4.42
C ALA A 14 9.90 1.17 -3.64
N LEU A 15 8.69 1.34 -4.23
CA LEU A 15 7.53 1.90 -3.53
C LEU A 15 7.08 1.03 -2.37
N LEU A 16 7.01 -0.28 -2.57
CA LEU A 16 6.64 -1.22 -1.51
C LEU A 16 7.71 -1.26 -0.41
N ALA A 17 8.99 -1.17 -0.75
CA ALA A 17 10.07 -1.04 0.21
C ALA A 17 9.95 0.24 1.07
N LEU A 18 9.60 1.39 0.46
CA LEU A 18 9.32 2.61 1.21
C LEU A 18 8.07 2.49 2.09
N ALA A 19 7.05 1.75 1.66
CA ALA A 19 5.87 1.47 2.48
C ALA A 19 6.24 0.67 3.74
N VAL A 20 7.11 -0.35 3.62
CA VAL A 20 7.61 -1.15 4.76
C VAL A 20 8.58 -0.33 5.63
N TYR A 21 9.35 0.57 5.05
CA TYR A 21 10.29 1.43 5.77
C TYR A 21 9.61 2.27 6.86
N LEU A 22 8.40 2.79 6.60
CA LEU A 22 7.69 3.67 7.54
C LEU A 22 7.42 3.04 8.91
N PRO A 23 6.79 1.84 9.03
CA PRO A 23 6.64 1.17 10.33
C PRO A 23 7.97 0.70 10.92
N LEU A 24 8.95 0.28 10.10
CA LEU A 24 10.29 -0.09 10.58
C LEU A 24 11.00 1.09 11.25
N ARG A 25 10.81 2.29 10.75
CA ARG A 25 11.34 3.53 11.33
C ARG A 25 10.79 3.80 12.73
N ALA A 26 9.56 3.34 13.02
CA ALA A 26 8.93 3.42 14.33
C ALA A 26 9.18 2.16 15.20
N GLY A 27 10.16 1.33 14.85
CA GLY A 27 10.49 0.10 15.58
C GLY A 27 9.42 -1.00 15.48
N GLN A 28 8.55 -0.96 14.45
CA GLN A 28 7.50 -1.95 14.25
C GLN A 28 7.88 -2.92 13.13
N LEU A 29 7.91 -4.20 13.44
CA LEU A 29 8.06 -5.25 12.45
C LEU A 29 6.66 -5.61 11.90
N SER A 30 6.20 -4.85 10.90
CA SER A 30 4.89 -5.05 10.28
C SER A 30 5.02 -5.62 8.88
N LEU A 31 4.31 -6.72 8.62
CA LEU A 31 4.23 -7.40 7.32
C LEU A 31 2.85 -7.21 6.66
N ALA A 32 2.13 -6.14 7.00
CA ALA A 32 0.79 -5.86 6.49
C ALA A 32 0.79 -5.22 5.08
N THR A 33 1.92 -4.75 4.59
CA THR A 33 2.06 -4.00 3.33
C THR A 33 1.40 -4.68 2.13
N PRO A 34 1.59 -6.01 1.86
CA PRO A 34 0.95 -6.69 0.74
C PRO A 34 -0.58 -6.72 0.84
N GLY A 35 -1.12 -6.78 2.06
CA GLY A 35 -2.56 -6.71 2.27
C GLY A 35 -3.15 -5.36 1.83
N PHE A 36 -2.52 -4.25 2.21
CA PHE A 36 -2.97 -2.92 1.79
C PHE A 36 -2.72 -2.64 0.31
N TYR A 37 -1.64 -3.15 -0.25
CA TYR A 37 -1.39 -3.17 -1.69
C TYR A 37 -2.54 -3.86 -2.45
N THR A 38 -2.96 -5.02 -1.97
CA THR A 38 -4.07 -5.78 -2.58
C THR A 38 -5.41 -5.05 -2.44
N ILE A 39 -5.67 -4.39 -1.30
CA ILE A 39 -6.85 -3.54 -1.13
C ILE A 39 -6.85 -2.41 -2.17
N GLY A 40 -5.73 -1.72 -2.33
CA GLY A 40 -5.59 -0.63 -3.31
C GLY A 40 -5.92 -1.08 -4.72
N GLY A 41 -5.31 -2.17 -5.18
CA GLY A 41 -5.58 -2.72 -6.51
C GLY A 41 -7.00 -3.26 -6.68
N THR A 42 -7.58 -3.87 -5.64
CA THR A 42 -8.98 -4.35 -5.70
C THR A 42 -9.96 -3.19 -5.81
N VAL A 43 -9.76 -2.11 -5.05
CA VAL A 43 -10.61 -0.91 -5.12
C VAL A 43 -10.51 -0.28 -6.50
N ALA A 44 -9.30 -0.13 -7.06
CA ALA A 44 -9.12 0.40 -8.41
C ALA A 44 -9.82 -0.48 -9.46
N ALA A 45 -9.60 -1.80 -9.40
CA ALA A 45 -10.23 -2.74 -10.32
C ALA A 45 -11.77 -2.70 -10.27
N LEU A 46 -12.36 -2.52 -9.08
CA LEU A 46 -13.81 -2.39 -8.92
C LEU A 46 -14.36 -1.08 -9.47
N LEU A 47 -13.70 0.02 -9.15
CA LEU A 47 -14.14 1.36 -9.58
C LEU A 47 -14.06 1.47 -11.10
N SER A 48 -12.97 1.01 -11.69
CA SER A 48 -12.75 1.09 -13.14
C SER A 48 -13.67 0.17 -13.96
N THR A 49 -14.08 -1.00 -13.41
CA THR A 49 -14.87 -1.99 -14.18
C THR A 49 -16.37 -1.94 -13.89
N LYS A 50 -16.78 -1.54 -12.67
CA LYS A 50 -18.20 -1.64 -12.24
C LYS A 50 -18.94 -0.30 -12.16
N LEU A 51 -18.25 0.84 -12.12
CA LEU A 51 -18.90 2.15 -12.08
C LEU A 51 -19.02 2.73 -13.51
N PRO A 52 -20.25 2.72 -14.08
CA PRO A 52 -20.49 3.41 -15.37
C PRO A 52 -20.28 4.92 -15.17
N GLY A 53 -19.34 5.47 -15.90
CA GLY A 53 -19.01 6.89 -15.85
C GLY A 53 -17.57 7.21 -15.41
N LEU A 54 -16.89 6.28 -14.71
CA LEU A 54 -15.45 6.36 -14.48
C LEU A 54 -14.65 5.55 -15.52
N GLY A 55 -15.21 4.46 -16.05
CA GLY A 55 -14.68 3.76 -17.21
C GLY A 55 -15.08 4.55 -18.47
N GLY A 56 -14.13 5.28 -19.06
CA GLY A 56 -14.39 6.06 -20.27
C GLY A 56 -15.04 5.22 -21.37
N SER A 57 -16.09 5.73 -21.96
CA SER A 57 -16.84 5.06 -23.03
C SER A 57 -16.10 5.03 -24.37
N ASP A 58 -14.99 5.72 -24.54
CA ASP A 58 -14.24 5.76 -25.80
C ASP A 58 -12.72 5.92 -25.58
N THR A 59 -11.99 4.91 -25.94
CA THR A 59 -10.57 4.83 -26.35
C THR A 59 -9.46 5.23 -25.39
N VAL A 60 -9.64 6.14 -24.43
CA VAL A 60 -8.59 6.52 -23.47
C VAL A 60 -9.17 6.68 -22.08
N TYR A 61 -8.65 5.93 -21.11
CA TYR A 61 -9.04 6.07 -19.71
C TYR A 61 -8.55 7.41 -19.14
N PRO A 62 -9.43 8.31 -18.63
CA PRO A 62 -9.02 9.65 -18.24
C PRO A 62 -8.17 9.62 -16.95
N LEU A 63 -7.08 10.39 -16.93
CA LEU A 63 -6.22 10.56 -15.77
C LEU A 63 -6.97 11.04 -14.51
N THR A 64 -8.08 11.77 -14.70
CA THR A 64 -8.96 12.22 -13.61
C THR A 64 -9.61 11.05 -12.88
N SER A 65 -9.99 9.99 -13.61
CA SER A 65 -10.55 8.76 -13.01
C SER A 65 -9.51 8.01 -12.22
N LEU A 66 -8.27 7.89 -12.76
CA LEU A 66 -7.14 7.29 -12.03
C LEU A 66 -6.85 8.01 -10.71
N LEU A 67 -6.86 9.35 -10.71
CA LEU A 67 -6.65 10.15 -9.50
C LEU A 67 -7.78 9.94 -8.48
N LEU A 68 -9.03 9.87 -8.95
CA LEU A 68 -10.17 9.63 -8.07
C LEU A 68 -10.09 8.23 -7.44
N GLU A 69 -9.76 7.21 -8.22
CA GLU A 69 -9.55 5.85 -7.73
C GLU A 69 -8.42 5.78 -6.70
N MET A 70 -7.32 6.51 -6.97
CA MET A 70 -6.21 6.60 -6.03
C MET A 70 -6.63 7.23 -4.71
N ILE A 71 -7.40 8.32 -4.74
CA ILE A 71 -7.92 8.99 -3.53
C ILE A 71 -8.84 8.04 -2.76
N VAL A 72 -9.78 7.37 -3.44
CA VAL A 72 -10.72 6.44 -2.79
C VAL A 72 -9.99 5.24 -2.21
N ALA A 73 -9.08 4.63 -2.96
CA ALA A 73 -8.31 3.47 -2.51
C ALA A 73 -7.44 3.81 -1.29
N VAL A 74 -6.75 4.96 -1.31
CA VAL A 74 -5.94 5.46 -0.20
C VAL A 74 -6.81 5.77 1.03
N ALA A 75 -7.99 6.36 0.84
CA ALA A 75 -8.92 6.64 1.93
C ALA A 75 -9.44 5.35 2.59
N ILE A 76 -9.83 4.36 1.79
CA ILE A 76 -10.30 3.05 2.30
C ILE A 76 -9.16 2.31 3.02
N ALA A 77 -7.98 2.23 2.40
CA ALA A 77 -6.83 1.57 3.02
C ALA A 77 -6.38 2.26 4.31
N GLY A 78 -6.35 3.60 4.32
CA GLY A 78 -6.02 4.39 5.51
C GLY A 78 -7.04 4.22 6.64
N LEU A 79 -8.34 4.19 6.32
CA LEU A 79 -9.41 3.95 7.28
C LEU A 79 -9.31 2.54 7.87
N LEU A 80 -9.12 1.52 7.03
CA LEU A 80 -8.93 0.13 7.48
C LEU A 80 -7.66 -0.01 8.34
N ALA A 81 -6.56 0.60 7.92
CA ALA A 81 -5.33 0.62 8.69
C ALA A 81 -5.51 1.30 10.05
N PHE A 82 -6.27 2.38 10.12
CA PHE A 82 -6.57 3.07 11.38
C PHE A 82 -7.43 2.21 12.32
N LEU A 83 -8.48 1.58 11.80
CA LEU A 83 -9.39 0.74 12.58
C LEU A 83 -8.69 -0.52 13.12
N ILE A 84 -7.97 -1.23 12.23
CA ILE A 84 -7.31 -2.49 12.54
C ILE A 84 -5.99 -2.23 13.29
N GLY A 85 -5.30 -1.14 12.97
CA GLY A 85 -4.03 -0.78 13.60
C GLY A 85 -4.16 -0.57 15.11
N LYS A 86 -5.24 0.05 15.59
CA LYS A 86 -5.46 0.28 17.01
C LYS A 86 -5.35 -0.99 17.90
N PRO A 87 -6.04 -2.11 17.58
CA PRO A 87 -5.91 -3.34 18.36
C PRO A 87 -4.59 -4.09 18.06
N VAL A 88 -4.15 -4.13 16.79
CA VAL A 88 -2.98 -4.92 16.37
C VAL A 88 -1.68 -4.33 16.92
N LEU A 89 -1.53 -3.01 16.96
CA LEU A 89 -0.33 -2.35 17.45
C LEU A 89 -0.12 -2.40 18.97
N LYS A 90 -1.04 -2.99 19.73
CA LYS A 90 -0.82 -3.33 21.14
C LYS A 90 0.15 -4.52 21.30
N LEU A 91 0.31 -5.32 20.24
CA LEU A 91 1.29 -6.40 20.18
C LEU A 91 2.69 -5.84 19.90
N ARG A 92 3.72 -6.55 20.41
CA ARG A 92 5.11 -6.10 20.30
C ARG A 92 5.99 -7.18 19.68
N GLY A 93 7.07 -6.75 19.02
CA GLY A 93 8.08 -7.64 18.48
C GLY A 93 7.51 -8.64 17.48
N ILE A 94 7.87 -9.91 17.64
CA ILE A 94 7.48 -10.99 16.73
C ILE A 94 5.97 -11.26 16.71
N TYR A 95 5.26 -11.00 17.80
CA TYR A 95 3.81 -11.17 17.85
C TYR A 95 3.08 -10.18 16.94
N LEU A 96 3.62 -8.98 16.78
CA LEU A 96 3.10 -8.01 15.81
C LEU A 96 3.29 -8.51 14.37
N ALA A 97 4.46 -9.07 14.05
CA ALA A 97 4.72 -9.63 12.73
C ALA A 97 3.75 -10.76 12.40
N ILE A 98 3.55 -11.72 13.33
CA ILE A 98 2.61 -12.84 13.15
C ILE A 98 1.18 -12.32 12.97
N ALA A 99 0.74 -11.36 13.79
CA ALA A 99 -0.60 -10.78 13.69
C ALA A 99 -0.82 -10.03 12.37
N THR A 100 0.21 -9.35 11.85
CA THR A 100 0.11 -8.65 10.56
C THR A 100 0.10 -9.60 9.37
N ILE A 101 0.81 -10.74 9.43
CA ILE A 101 0.70 -11.82 8.44
C ILE A 101 -0.72 -12.42 8.46
N ALA A 102 -1.23 -12.74 9.66
CA ALA A 102 -2.59 -13.25 9.80
C ALA A 102 -3.63 -12.25 9.24
N LEU A 103 -3.42 -10.96 9.45
CA LEU A 103 -4.27 -9.90 8.88
C LEU A 103 -4.24 -9.94 7.33
N VAL A 104 -3.08 -10.06 6.72
CA VAL A 104 -2.95 -10.15 5.25
C VAL A 104 -3.72 -11.38 4.75
N GLU A 105 -3.58 -12.53 5.42
CA GLU A 105 -4.28 -13.74 5.01
C GLU A 105 -5.80 -13.65 5.19
N ILE A 106 -6.27 -13.01 6.27
CA ILE A 106 -7.71 -12.73 6.47
C ILE A 106 -8.24 -11.84 5.33
N LEU A 107 -7.55 -10.74 5.02
CA LEU A 107 -7.93 -9.85 3.92
C LEU A 107 -7.96 -10.59 2.59
N ARG A 108 -6.95 -11.41 2.32
CA ARG A 108 -6.89 -12.24 1.11
C ARG A 108 -8.09 -13.20 1.02
N VAL A 109 -8.40 -13.93 2.09
CA VAL A 109 -9.53 -14.88 2.11
C VAL A 109 -10.86 -14.15 1.93
N VAL A 110 -11.05 -13.02 2.58
CA VAL A 110 -12.27 -12.20 2.43
C VAL A 110 -12.45 -11.73 0.98
N LEU A 111 -11.40 -11.26 0.34
CA LEU A 111 -11.44 -10.81 -1.04
C LEU A 111 -11.70 -11.97 -2.02
N LEU A 112 -11.08 -13.15 -1.79
CA LEU A 112 -11.27 -14.34 -2.62
C LEU A 112 -12.63 -14.99 -2.44
N SER A 113 -13.24 -14.89 -1.26
CA SER A 113 -14.56 -15.50 -0.96
C SER A 113 -15.72 -14.67 -1.47
N SER A 114 -15.51 -13.39 -1.72
CA SER A 114 -16.58 -12.48 -2.09
C SER A 114 -16.73 -12.37 -3.62
N PRO A 115 -17.91 -12.70 -4.17
CA PRO A 115 -18.19 -12.57 -5.61
C PRO A 115 -18.06 -11.13 -6.13
N TRP A 116 -18.28 -10.14 -5.25
CA TRP A 116 -18.17 -8.72 -5.59
C TRP A 116 -16.77 -8.31 -6.01
N PHE A 117 -15.74 -8.95 -5.47
CA PHE A 117 -14.31 -8.67 -5.73
C PHE A 117 -13.70 -9.58 -6.81
N GLY A 118 -14.54 -10.24 -7.62
CA GLY A 118 -14.08 -11.18 -8.66
C GLY A 118 -13.77 -12.58 -8.13
N ALA A 119 -13.94 -12.83 -6.83
CA ALA A 119 -13.67 -14.12 -6.17
C ALA A 119 -12.29 -14.70 -6.53
N ALA A 120 -12.19 -16.01 -6.68
CA ALA A 120 -10.97 -16.71 -7.02
C ALA A 120 -10.49 -16.48 -8.47
N VAL A 121 -11.39 -16.04 -9.37
CA VAL A 121 -11.08 -15.76 -10.77
C VAL A 121 -10.34 -14.45 -10.94
N GLY A 122 -10.68 -13.43 -10.14
CA GLY A 122 -10.13 -12.07 -10.24
C GLY A 122 -10.95 -11.18 -11.17
N ILE A 123 -10.47 -9.94 -11.34
CA ILE A 123 -11.10 -8.92 -12.21
C ILE A 123 -10.17 -8.74 -13.41
N PHE A 124 -10.73 -8.83 -14.61
CA PHE A 124 -10.03 -8.70 -15.88
C PHE A 124 -10.53 -7.48 -16.66
N ALA A 125 -9.80 -7.13 -17.71
CA ALA A 125 -10.11 -6.01 -18.60
C ALA A 125 -10.18 -4.68 -17.85
N ILE A 126 -9.23 -4.44 -16.95
CA ILE A 126 -9.05 -3.16 -16.26
C ILE A 126 -8.55 -2.16 -17.30
N PRO A 127 -9.24 -1.03 -17.52
CA PRO A 127 -8.82 -0.06 -18.52
C PRO A 127 -7.44 0.51 -18.17
N GLN A 128 -6.61 0.67 -19.21
CA GLN A 128 -5.25 1.19 -19.05
C GLN A 128 -5.22 2.69 -19.40
N PRO A 129 -4.82 3.57 -18.47
CA PRO A 129 -4.72 5.01 -18.72
C PRO A 129 -3.55 5.38 -19.64
N PHE A 130 -2.59 4.48 -19.84
CA PHE A 130 -1.42 4.68 -20.68
C PHE A 130 -1.31 3.58 -21.74
N GLU A 131 -1.05 3.95 -22.99
CA GLU A 131 -0.94 3.00 -24.13
C GLU A 131 0.34 2.16 -24.12
N GLY A 132 1.29 2.44 -23.20
CA GLY A 132 2.57 1.73 -23.15
C GLY A 132 3.23 1.75 -21.76
N PRO A 133 4.27 0.92 -21.57
CA PRO A 133 4.98 0.84 -20.30
C PRO A 133 5.72 2.15 -19.93
N GLU A 134 5.97 3.03 -20.90
CA GLU A 134 6.63 4.33 -20.68
C GLU A 134 5.79 5.27 -19.81
N GLY A 135 4.48 5.32 -20.04
CA GLY A 135 3.56 6.12 -19.22
C GLY A 135 3.52 5.65 -17.76
N TYR A 136 3.54 4.32 -17.56
CA TYR A 136 3.61 3.75 -16.20
C TYR A 136 4.96 4.01 -15.54
N LEU A 137 6.06 4.00 -16.29
CA LEU A 137 7.38 4.34 -15.77
C LEU A 137 7.38 5.77 -15.18
N ILE A 138 6.78 6.72 -15.90
CA ILE A 138 6.67 8.12 -15.45
C ILE A 138 5.75 8.20 -14.20
N ALA A 139 4.59 7.53 -14.24
CA ALA A 139 3.63 7.54 -13.13
C ALA A 139 4.23 6.94 -11.84
N TYR A 140 4.87 5.78 -11.92
CA TYR A 140 5.57 5.17 -10.79
C TYR A 140 6.77 5.99 -10.32
N GLY A 141 7.55 6.55 -11.25
CA GLY A 141 8.68 7.41 -10.93
C GLY A 141 8.24 8.67 -10.18
N LEU A 142 7.15 9.32 -10.63
CA LEU A 142 6.56 10.47 -9.97
C LEU A 142 6.04 10.13 -8.57
N LEU A 143 5.29 9.04 -8.45
CA LEU A 143 4.78 8.57 -7.15
C LEU A 143 5.92 8.25 -6.19
N LEU A 144 6.96 7.54 -6.66
CA LEU A 144 8.15 7.24 -5.88
C LEU A 144 8.87 8.51 -5.42
N ALA A 145 9.03 9.49 -6.30
CA ALA A 145 9.67 10.77 -5.96
C ALA A 145 8.86 11.54 -4.90
N ILE A 146 7.52 11.57 -5.02
CA ILE A 146 6.63 12.19 -4.03
C ILE A 146 6.74 11.49 -2.68
N VAL A 147 6.67 10.16 -2.66
CA VAL A 147 6.74 9.36 -1.43
C VAL A 147 8.11 9.49 -0.78
N ALA A 148 9.21 9.39 -1.54
CA ALA A 148 10.57 9.55 -1.04
C ALA A 148 10.79 10.97 -0.47
N TRP A 149 10.32 12.00 -1.16
CA TRP A 149 10.36 13.37 -0.66
C TRP A 149 9.55 13.54 0.63
N ALA A 150 8.34 12.95 0.69
CA ALA A 150 7.50 12.99 1.89
C ALA A 150 8.19 12.28 3.08
N CYS A 151 8.80 11.11 2.85
CA CYS A 151 9.58 10.39 3.86
C CYS A 151 10.78 11.22 4.34
N ALA A 152 11.58 11.78 3.44
CA ALA A 152 12.71 12.61 3.78
C ALA A 152 12.31 13.88 4.57
N ARG A 153 11.15 14.46 4.23
CA ARG A 153 10.61 15.59 4.97
C ARG A 153 10.04 15.18 6.32
N LEU A 154 9.43 14.00 6.40
CA LEU A 154 8.89 13.43 7.64
C LEU A 154 10.00 13.21 8.67
N GLU A 155 11.16 12.71 8.26
CA GLU A 155 12.30 12.46 9.13
C GLU A 155 12.82 13.72 9.85
N ARG A 156 12.70 14.87 9.20
CA ARG A 156 13.11 16.18 9.74
C ARG A 156 12.07 16.83 10.65
N LYS A 157 10.87 16.24 10.73
CA LYS A 157 9.76 16.74 11.57
C LYS A 157 9.74 16.06 12.94
N PRO A 158 9.08 16.67 13.95
CA PRO A 158 8.95 16.07 15.29
C PRO A 158 8.42 14.63 15.26
N LEU A 159 7.53 14.31 14.31
CA LEU A 159 7.00 12.95 14.16
C LEU A 159 8.09 11.95 13.77
N GLY A 160 8.97 12.29 12.82
CA GLY A 160 10.08 11.42 12.43
C GLY A 160 11.11 11.24 13.53
N MET A 161 11.40 12.30 14.31
CA MET A 161 12.26 12.20 15.50
C MET A 161 11.63 11.32 16.58
N ALA A 162 10.31 11.43 16.80
CA ALA A 162 9.58 10.57 17.72
C ALA A 162 9.61 9.08 17.27
N MET A 163 9.46 8.80 15.95
CA MET A 163 9.61 7.45 15.42
C MET A 163 11.00 6.88 15.71
N ALA A 164 12.06 7.66 15.49
CA ALA A 164 13.43 7.24 15.76
C ALA A 164 13.64 6.95 17.25
N ALA A 165 13.18 7.85 18.14
CA ALA A 165 13.29 7.66 19.57
C ALA A 165 12.56 6.38 20.05
N ILE A 166 11.38 6.08 19.52
CA ILE A 166 10.64 4.85 19.82
C ILE A 166 11.39 3.60 19.34
N ARG A 167 12.05 3.68 18.19
CA ARG A 167 12.86 2.58 17.66
C ARG A 167 14.07 2.27 18.54
N ASP A 168 14.71 3.31 19.09
CA ASP A 168 15.88 3.15 19.93
C ASP A 168 15.52 2.64 21.33
N ASP A 169 14.56 3.27 22.00
CA ASP A 169 13.99 2.80 23.28
C ASP A 169 12.55 3.32 23.47
N GLU A 170 11.58 2.41 23.37
CA GLU A 170 10.16 2.74 23.52
C GLU A 170 9.81 3.21 24.94
N LEU A 171 10.45 2.63 25.97
CA LEU A 171 10.16 2.97 27.37
C LEU A 171 10.71 4.36 27.70
N ALA A 172 11.95 4.64 27.29
CA ALA A 172 12.56 5.95 27.45
C ALA A 172 11.77 7.05 26.72
N ALA A 173 11.37 6.80 25.47
CA ALA A 173 10.55 7.73 24.69
C ALA A 173 9.21 8.03 25.39
N ARG A 174 8.56 7.02 25.99
CA ARG A 174 7.32 7.16 26.73
C ARG A 174 7.51 7.99 28.01
N CYS A 175 8.62 7.79 28.73
CA CYS A 175 8.97 8.59 29.91
C CYS A 175 9.21 10.06 29.58
N MET A 176 9.70 10.36 28.37
CA MET A 176 9.89 11.72 27.84
C MET A 176 8.60 12.34 27.29
N GLY A 177 7.43 11.69 27.47
CA GLY A 177 6.11 12.22 27.06
C GLY A 177 5.72 11.94 25.62
N VAL A 178 6.46 11.10 24.88
CA VAL A 178 6.09 10.70 23.52
C VAL A 178 4.91 9.72 23.59
N SER A 179 3.83 10.03 22.87
CA SER A 179 2.67 9.13 22.73
C SER A 179 2.99 8.00 21.73
N THR A 180 3.67 6.95 22.21
CA THR A 180 4.20 5.87 21.38
C THR A 180 3.13 5.18 20.54
N ASP A 181 1.94 4.94 21.11
CA ASP A 181 0.84 4.24 20.42
C ASP A 181 0.29 5.06 19.25
N GLN A 182 0.20 6.40 19.39
CA GLN A 182 -0.25 7.28 18.31
C GLN A 182 0.79 7.37 17.17
N VAL A 183 2.07 7.52 17.53
CA VAL A 183 3.17 7.60 16.55
C VAL A 183 3.25 6.30 15.75
N LYS A 184 3.14 5.16 16.40
CA LYS A 184 3.10 3.84 15.78
C LYS A 184 1.90 3.70 14.85
N LEU A 185 0.71 4.13 15.27
CA LEU A 185 -0.49 4.08 14.45
C LEU A 185 -0.35 4.95 13.19
N ILE A 186 0.20 6.15 13.33
CA ILE A 186 0.43 7.04 12.17
C ILE A 186 1.42 6.39 11.19
N ALA A 187 2.52 5.79 11.66
CA ALA A 187 3.48 5.09 10.81
C ALA A 187 2.81 3.94 10.04
N PHE A 188 1.96 3.17 10.70
CA PHE A 188 1.22 2.06 10.10
C PHE A 188 0.22 2.53 9.05
N VAL A 189 -0.54 3.60 9.33
CA VAL A 189 -1.49 4.20 8.38
C VAL A 189 -0.77 4.77 7.16
N LEU A 190 0.35 5.47 7.35
CA LEU A 190 1.15 6.00 6.23
C LEU A 190 1.68 4.88 5.33
N SER A 191 2.15 3.77 5.93
CA SER A 191 2.55 2.57 5.18
C SER A 191 1.40 2.03 4.31
N ALA A 192 0.21 1.91 4.88
CA ALA A 192 -0.98 1.43 4.18
C ALA A 192 -1.38 2.33 3.00
N ILE A 193 -1.29 3.65 3.18
CA ILE A 193 -1.56 4.66 2.15
C ILE A 193 -0.61 4.48 0.96
N VAL A 194 0.69 4.37 1.23
CA VAL A 194 1.71 4.20 0.17
C VAL A 194 1.51 2.87 -0.55
N ALA A 195 1.27 1.78 0.20
CA ALA A 195 1.04 0.46 -0.38
C ALA A 195 -0.22 0.44 -1.26
N ALA A 196 -1.32 1.04 -0.81
CA ALA A 196 -2.55 1.13 -1.58
C ALA A 196 -2.38 1.94 -2.87
N ALA A 197 -1.67 3.08 -2.82
CA ALA A 197 -1.38 3.89 -3.99
C ALA A 197 -0.55 3.10 -5.04
N ALA A 198 0.44 2.32 -4.59
CA ALA A 198 1.18 1.42 -5.47
C ALA A 198 0.28 0.33 -6.07
N GLY A 199 -0.68 -0.20 -5.29
CA GLY A 199 -1.65 -1.19 -5.73
C GLY A 199 -2.58 -0.70 -6.83
N VAL A 200 -3.03 0.56 -6.75
CA VAL A 200 -3.87 1.17 -7.80
C VAL A 200 -3.15 1.18 -9.15
N LEU A 201 -1.92 1.68 -9.18
CA LEU A 201 -1.13 1.70 -10.43
C LEU A 201 -0.84 0.29 -10.94
N ALA A 202 -0.63 -0.68 -10.03
CA ALA A 202 -0.37 -2.06 -10.41
C ALA A 202 -1.59 -2.73 -11.05
N ALA A 203 -2.80 -2.48 -10.56
CA ALA A 203 -4.03 -3.02 -11.14
C ALA A 203 -4.19 -2.59 -12.61
N HIS A 204 -3.94 -1.33 -12.92
CA HIS A 204 -3.98 -0.80 -14.29
C HIS A 204 -2.82 -1.33 -15.15
N TYR A 205 -1.63 -1.43 -14.58
CA TYR A 205 -0.46 -1.94 -15.32
C TYR A 205 -0.62 -3.39 -15.76
N PHE A 206 -1.11 -4.27 -14.86
CA PHE A 206 -1.30 -5.69 -15.16
C PHE A 206 -2.58 -6.00 -15.96
N ASN A 207 -3.48 -5.03 -16.17
CA ASN A 207 -4.78 -5.19 -16.84
C ASN A 207 -5.67 -6.28 -16.22
N SER A 208 -5.25 -6.84 -15.12
CA SER A 208 -5.95 -7.89 -14.36
C SER A 208 -5.57 -7.82 -12.90
N TRP A 209 -6.52 -8.09 -12.01
CA TRP A 209 -6.28 -8.05 -10.59
C TRP A 209 -6.82 -9.26 -9.86
N ASN A 210 -6.00 -9.88 -9.03
CA ASN A 210 -6.41 -11.01 -8.20
C ASN A 210 -5.83 -10.87 -6.79
N ALA A 211 -6.65 -11.12 -5.78
CA ALA A 211 -6.23 -11.06 -4.38
C ALA A 211 -5.17 -12.11 -4.00
N ARG A 212 -4.86 -13.07 -4.88
CA ARG A 212 -3.74 -14.01 -4.71
C ARG A 212 -2.37 -13.32 -4.69
N GLN A 213 -2.27 -12.06 -5.15
CA GLN A 213 -1.04 -11.28 -5.08
C GLN A 213 -0.66 -10.91 -3.63
N ALA A 214 -1.60 -10.93 -2.68
CA ALA A 214 -1.33 -10.79 -1.26
C ALA A 214 -0.88 -12.11 -0.64
N ASN A 215 0.28 -12.60 -1.03
CA ASN A 215 0.85 -13.85 -0.49
C ASN A 215 1.85 -13.57 0.63
N PHE A 216 2.06 -14.57 1.49
CA PHE A 216 3.09 -14.56 2.52
C PHE A 216 4.49 -14.31 1.92
N ASP A 217 4.78 -14.91 0.76
CA ASP A 217 6.03 -14.70 0.02
C ASP A 217 6.21 -13.23 -0.38
N ALA A 218 5.14 -12.54 -0.79
CA ALA A 218 5.18 -11.11 -1.09
C ALA A 218 5.50 -10.27 0.16
N SER A 219 5.04 -10.68 1.36
CA SER A 219 5.36 -10.00 2.62
C SER A 219 6.85 -10.11 2.98
N ILE A 220 7.46 -11.27 2.74
CA ILE A 220 8.89 -11.50 2.99
C ILE A 220 9.73 -10.77 1.96
N THR A 221 9.37 -10.86 0.68
CA THR A 221 10.12 -10.23 -0.42
C THR A 221 10.17 -8.70 -0.29
N THR A 222 9.11 -8.08 0.26
CA THR A 222 9.09 -6.64 0.51
C THR A 222 9.92 -6.23 1.73
N LEU A 223 10.22 -7.15 2.64
CA LEU A 223 11.03 -6.90 3.83
C LEU A 223 12.53 -7.11 3.57
N ALA A 224 12.88 -8.04 2.66
CA ALA A 224 14.26 -8.39 2.31
C ALA A 224 14.93 -7.33 1.43
#